data_7dd17eeb579eab3321980c4a423e8961
#
_entry.id   7dd17eeb579eab3321980c4a423e8961
#
_cell.length_a   1.000
_cell.length_b   1.000
_cell.length_c   1.000
_cell.angle_alpha   90.00
_cell.angle_beta   90.00
_cell.angle_gamma   90.00
#
_symmetry.space_group_name_H-M   'P 1'
#
loop_
_entity.id
_entity.type
_entity.pdbx_description
1 polymer ?
#
loop_
_entity_poly.entity_id
_entity_poly.type
_entity_poly.pdbx_seq_one_letter_code
_entity_poly.pdbx_strand_id
1 'polypeptide(L)'
;MAGGTGSPAAIVLADAAASYGGRPVLTGIDLTVRVGERLALMGRSGAGKSTLIGLIHGQAPDRVALVPQAAALVRPLSVFHNVYMGRLDRRSTLHNLRNLVRPARRDVAAVEDVLGRVGLADQLWAKAGALSGGQQQRVSVARALYNGRPILVGDEPVSALDRQQGGRILAELARSHETLILALHDVALALAHTDRIVVLEAGRIVLDAPSAGLDPARLSPFYEAA
;
A
#
# COMPACT_ATOMS: atom_id res chain seq x y z
N MET A 1 24.52 22.58 -20.13
CA MET A 1 24.19 22.26 -18.72
C MET A 1 22.69 22.41 -18.57
N ALA A 2 21.93 21.33 -18.77
CA ALA A 2 20.49 21.29 -18.56
C ALA A 2 20.27 20.63 -17.19
N GLY A 3 20.04 21.47 -16.16
CA GLY A 3 19.63 21.00 -14.84
C GLY A 3 18.24 20.41 -14.94
N GLY A 4 18.13 19.08 -14.96
CA GLY A 4 16.87 18.39 -14.81
C GLY A 4 16.29 18.70 -13.44
N THR A 5 15.23 19.51 -13.39
CA THR A 5 14.40 19.72 -12.21
C THR A 5 13.61 18.44 -11.93
N GLY A 6 14.28 17.42 -11.43
CA GLY A 6 13.62 16.20 -10.97
C GLY A 6 12.70 16.53 -9.80
N SER A 7 11.49 15.92 -9.76
CA SER A 7 10.56 16.05 -8.63
C SER A 7 11.29 15.87 -7.30
N PRO A 8 10.91 16.58 -6.23
CA PRO A 8 11.53 16.45 -4.92
C PRO A 8 11.39 15.01 -4.39
N ALA A 9 12.27 14.64 -3.47
CA ALA A 9 12.19 13.34 -2.82
C ALA A 9 10.97 13.29 -1.87
N ALA A 10 10.16 12.24 -2.02
CA ALA A 10 9.05 11.92 -1.12
C ALA A 10 9.53 11.10 0.08
N ILE A 11 10.42 10.13 -0.18
CA ILE A 11 11.05 9.22 0.80
C ILE A 11 12.54 9.12 0.44
N VAL A 12 13.41 9.13 1.46
CA VAL A 12 14.87 8.91 1.33
C VAL A 12 15.31 7.94 2.41
N LEU A 13 15.83 6.81 2.00
CA LEU A 13 16.56 5.89 2.88
C LEU A 13 18.02 5.91 2.44
N ALA A 14 18.94 6.11 3.39
CA ALA A 14 20.38 6.12 3.16
C ALA A 14 21.03 5.12 4.12
N ASP A 15 21.72 4.12 3.58
CA ASP A 15 22.35 3.01 4.30
C ASP A 15 21.41 2.40 5.36
N ALA A 16 20.11 2.27 5.01
CA ALA A 16 19.12 1.81 5.95
C ALA A 16 19.26 0.31 6.21
N ALA A 17 19.16 -0.06 7.49
CA ALA A 17 19.23 -1.44 7.95
C ALA A 17 18.12 -1.74 8.94
N ALA A 18 17.72 -3.02 9.01
CA ALA A 18 16.77 -3.51 10.00
C ALA A 18 17.12 -4.92 10.43
N SER A 19 16.92 -5.21 11.72
CA SER A 19 17.17 -6.51 12.32
C SER A 19 16.02 -6.91 13.24
N TYR A 20 15.71 -8.21 13.29
CA TYR A 20 14.75 -8.81 14.22
C TYR A 20 15.41 -9.92 15.01
N GLY A 21 15.35 -9.85 16.34
CA GLY A 21 15.97 -10.84 17.21
C GLY A 21 17.48 -11.00 16.96
N GLY A 22 18.18 -9.90 16.64
CA GLY A 22 19.62 -9.91 16.33
C GLY A 22 19.98 -10.44 14.92
N ARG A 23 19.01 -10.85 14.12
CA ARG A 23 19.24 -11.30 12.73
C ARG A 23 19.00 -10.13 11.76
N PRO A 24 19.96 -9.79 10.90
CA PRO A 24 19.77 -8.74 9.90
C PRO A 24 18.72 -9.22 8.87
N VAL A 25 17.77 -8.34 8.55
CA VAL A 25 16.72 -8.54 7.53
C VAL A 25 16.92 -7.58 6.37
N LEU A 26 17.38 -6.37 6.62
CA LEU A 26 17.77 -5.40 5.61
C LEU A 26 19.16 -4.88 5.93
N THR A 27 19.96 -4.68 4.90
CA THR A 27 21.36 -4.18 5.05
C THR A 27 21.74 -3.29 3.88
N GLY A 28 22.18 -2.07 4.17
CA GLY A 28 22.70 -1.14 3.17
C GLY A 28 21.64 -0.78 2.12
N ILE A 29 20.43 -0.41 2.55
CA ILE A 29 19.37 0.01 1.65
C ILE A 29 19.49 1.49 1.34
N ASP A 30 19.87 1.81 0.12
CA ASP A 30 19.82 3.15 -0.45
C ASP A 30 18.61 3.23 -1.40
N LEU A 31 17.58 3.99 -1.03
CA LEU A 31 16.36 4.13 -1.80
C LEU A 31 15.83 5.56 -1.73
N THR A 32 15.74 6.22 -2.87
CA THR A 32 15.04 7.50 -3.00
C THR A 32 13.81 7.32 -3.86
N VAL A 33 12.63 7.65 -3.32
CA VAL A 33 11.37 7.69 -4.06
C VAL A 33 10.98 9.15 -4.26
N ARG A 34 10.66 9.54 -5.48
CA ARG A 34 10.29 10.91 -5.83
C ARG A 34 8.80 11.15 -5.68
N VAL A 35 8.43 12.40 -5.46
CA VAL A 35 7.02 12.82 -5.50
C VAL A 35 6.45 12.55 -6.91
N GLY A 36 5.29 11.92 -6.97
CA GLY A 36 4.63 11.51 -8.21
C GLY A 36 5.06 10.13 -8.73
N GLU A 37 6.03 9.47 -8.11
CA GLU A 37 6.56 8.18 -8.56
C GLU A 37 5.68 7.02 -8.08
N ARG A 38 5.53 6.02 -8.94
CA ARG A 38 4.87 4.74 -8.66
C ARG A 38 5.93 3.64 -8.67
N LEU A 39 6.29 3.16 -7.49
CA LEU A 39 7.34 2.16 -7.29
C LEU A 39 6.74 0.80 -6.97
N ALA A 40 7.15 -0.25 -7.69
CA ALA A 40 6.94 -1.64 -7.29
C ALA A 40 8.15 -2.16 -6.52
N LEU A 41 7.90 -2.73 -5.33
CA LEU A 41 8.86 -3.54 -4.59
C LEU A 41 8.59 -5.00 -4.91
N MET A 42 9.57 -5.68 -5.47
CA MET A 42 9.47 -7.07 -5.90
C MET A 42 10.54 -7.93 -5.20
N GLY A 43 10.41 -9.24 -5.29
CA GLY A 43 11.33 -10.21 -4.67
C GLY A 43 10.60 -11.34 -3.96
N ARG A 44 11.30 -12.43 -3.66
CA ARG A 44 10.77 -13.65 -3.03
C ARG A 44 10.16 -13.37 -1.65
N SER A 45 9.35 -14.31 -1.16
CA SER A 45 8.90 -14.28 0.24
C SER A 45 10.12 -14.28 1.17
N GLY A 46 10.08 -13.46 2.22
CA GLY A 46 11.22 -13.31 3.14
C GLY A 46 12.36 -12.40 2.65
N ALA A 47 12.30 -11.82 1.46
CA ALA A 47 13.35 -10.91 0.95
C ALA A 47 13.49 -9.59 1.72
N GLY A 48 12.53 -9.25 2.62
CA GLY A 48 12.56 -8.03 3.43
C GLY A 48 11.57 -6.93 2.98
N LYS A 49 10.69 -7.20 2.01
CA LYS A 49 9.72 -6.19 1.48
C LYS A 49 8.86 -5.55 2.57
N SER A 50 8.21 -6.36 3.40
CA SER A 50 7.37 -5.86 4.50
C SER A 50 8.16 -5.06 5.54
N THR A 51 9.43 -5.45 5.77
CA THR A 51 10.33 -4.71 6.66
C THR A 51 10.70 -3.36 6.05
N LEU A 52 10.98 -3.31 4.73
CA LEU A 52 11.27 -2.06 4.03
C LEU A 52 10.04 -1.14 4.04
N ILE A 53 8.84 -1.68 3.80
CA ILE A 53 7.57 -0.97 3.93
C ILE A 53 7.40 -0.38 5.34
N GLY A 54 7.72 -1.16 6.37
CA GLY A 54 7.70 -0.70 7.77
C GLY A 54 8.66 0.47 8.03
N LEU A 55 9.88 0.42 7.50
CA LEU A 55 10.85 1.53 7.60
C LEU A 55 10.34 2.79 6.89
N ILE A 56 9.81 2.66 5.68
CA ILE A 56 9.25 3.78 4.91
C ILE A 56 8.08 4.42 5.67
N HIS A 57 7.15 3.61 6.19
CA HIS A 57 6.03 4.12 6.99
C HIS A 57 6.52 4.80 8.27
N GLY A 58 7.49 4.21 8.98
CA GLY A 58 8.07 4.78 10.21
C GLY A 58 8.77 6.12 10.00
N GLN A 59 9.33 6.35 8.80
CA GLN A 59 10.01 7.62 8.47
C GLN A 59 9.02 8.80 8.29
N ALA A 60 7.82 8.54 7.80
CA ALA A 60 6.85 9.59 7.49
C ALA A 60 5.40 9.17 7.81
N PRO A 61 5.07 8.78 9.07
CA PRO A 61 3.78 8.22 9.42
C PRO A 61 2.62 9.18 9.15
N ASP A 62 2.85 10.49 9.26
CA ASP A 62 1.85 11.52 9.00
C ASP A 62 1.60 11.81 7.52
N ARG A 63 2.43 11.29 6.62
CA ARG A 63 2.34 11.48 5.17
C ARG A 63 1.96 10.19 4.43
N VAL A 64 2.04 9.05 5.09
CA VAL A 64 1.88 7.72 4.49
C VAL A 64 0.54 7.09 4.89
N ALA A 65 -0.28 6.71 3.92
CA ALA A 65 -1.38 5.77 4.09
C ALA A 65 -0.86 4.35 3.87
N LEU A 66 -1.18 3.42 4.79
CA LEU A 66 -0.68 2.05 4.73
C LEU A 66 -1.81 1.07 4.40
N VAL A 67 -1.57 0.18 3.42
CA VAL A 67 -2.32 -1.06 3.21
C VAL A 67 -1.43 -2.22 3.66
N PRO A 68 -1.67 -2.82 4.83
CA PRO A 68 -0.87 -3.94 5.33
C PRO A 68 -1.22 -5.24 4.60
N GLN A 69 -0.29 -6.20 4.58
CA GLN A 69 -0.46 -7.53 3.95
C GLN A 69 -1.68 -8.29 4.50
N ALA A 70 -1.78 -8.42 5.81
CA ALA A 70 -3.04 -8.83 6.43
C ALA A 70 -3.98 -7.61 6.46
N ALA A 71 -5.22 -7.76 6.03
CA ALA A 71 -6.18 -6.64 5.96
C ALA A 71 -6.33 -5.87 7.30
N ALA A 72 -5.88 -6.45 8.40
CA ALA A 72 -5.83 -5.87 9.76
C ALA A 72 -7.17 -5.20 10.12
N LEU A 73 -8.28 -5.92 9.88
CA LEU A 73 -9.63 -5.45 10.18
C LEU A 73 -10.06 -5.89 11.57
N VAL A 74 -10.80 -5.03 12.24
CA VAL A 74 -11.50 -5.37 13.48
C VAL A 74 -12.77 -6.13 13.10
N ARG A 75 -12.68 -7.46 13.09
CA ARG A 75 -13.70 -8.39 12.57
C ARG A 75 -15.11 -8.21 13.14
N PRO A 76 -15.30 -7.94 14.45
CA PRO A 76 -16.63 -7.71 15.03
C PRO A 76 -17.29 -6.41 14.58
N LEU A 77 -16.51 -5.42 14.14
CA LEU A 77 -17.02 -4.13 13.70
C LEU A 77 -17.50 -4.17 12.24
N SER A 78 -18.40 -3.23 11.89
CA SER A 78 -18.86 -3.07 10.52
C SER A 78 -17.74 -2.56 9.61
N VAL A 79 -17.95 -2.72 8.29
CA VAL A 79 -17.08 -2.17 7.25
C VAL A 79 -16.95 -0.66 7.41
N PHE A 80 -18.07 0.05 7.69
CA PHE A 80 -18.03 1.49 7.98
C PHE A 80 -16.97 1.82 9.04
N HIS A 81 -17.00 1.18 10.20
CA HIS A 81 -16.07 1.47 11.28
C HIS A 81 -14.61 1.16 10.89
N ASN A 82 -14.39 0.05 10.19
CA ASN A 82 -13.05 -0.31 9.72
C ASN A 82 -12.45 0.72 8.74
N VAL A 83 -13.25 1.24 7.82
CA VAL A 83 -12.82 2.29 6.89
C VAL A 83 -12.66 3.62 7.63
N TYR A 84 -13.62 3.99 8.48
CA TYR A 84 -13.58 5.22 9.27
C TYR A 84 -12.32 5.34 10.14
N MET A 85 -11.79 4.21 10.63
CA MET A 85 -10.50 4.17 11.38
C MET A 85 -9.34 4.81 10.62
N GLY A 86 -9.39 4.92 9.30
CA GLY A 86 -8.37 5.60 8.50
C GLY A 86 -8.14 7.08 8.85
N ARG A 87 -9.07 7.73 9.57
CA ARG A 87 -8.98 9.15 9.96
C ARG A 87 -9.19 9.41 11.45
N LEU A 88 -9.01 8.42 12.32
CA LEU A 88 -9.20 8.61 13.76
C LEU A 88 -8.27 9.69 14.33
N ASP A 89 -7.06 9.78 13.83
CA ASP A 89 -6.04 10.76 14.20
C ASP A 89 -6.42 12.21 13.83
N ARG A 90 -7.33 12.39 12.90
CA ARG A 90 -7.78 13.72 12.40
C ARG A 90 -9.08 14.21 13.02
N ARG A 91 -9.62 13.49 13.97
CA ARG A 91 -10.89 13.81 14.63
C ARG A 91 -10.72 13.85 16.14
N SER A 92 -11.54 14.65 16.81
CA SER A 92 -11.54 14.66 18.28
C SER A 92 -12.04 13.33 18.83
N THR A 93 -11.56 12.97 20.01
CA THR A 93 -11.99 11.74 20.72
C THR A 93 -13.50 11.66 20.90
N LEU A 94 -14.14 12.80 21.22
CA LEU A 94 -15.60 12.88 21.39
C LEU A 94 -16.34 12.60 20.09
N HIS A 95 -15.83 13.11 18.95
CA HIS A 95 -16.39 12.83 17.63
C HIS A 95 -16.24 11.33 17.26
N ASN A 96 -15.07 10.76 17.52
CA ASN A 96 -14.81 9.35 17.27
C ASN A 96 -15.71 8.44 18.12
N LEU A 97 -15.85 8.74 19.41
CA LEU A 97 -16.72 7.99 20.33
C LEU A 97 -18.20 8.06 19.89
N ARG A 98 -18.66 9.25 19.49
CA ARG A 98 -20.01 9.41 18.95
C ARG A 98 -20.19 8.57 17.67
N ASN A 99 -19.24 8.58 16.75
CA ASN A 99 -19.32 7.81 15.50
C ASN A 99 -19.32 6.29 15.70
N LEU A 100 -18.79 5.82 16.82
CA LEU A 100 -18.86 4.40 17.17
C LEU A 100 -20.31 3.93 17.41
N VAL A 101 -21.16 4.81 17.99
CA VAL A 101 -22.54 4.47 18.37
C VAL A 101 -23.55 5.07 17.37
N ARG A 102 -23.33 6.30 16.94
CA ARG A 102 -24.22 7.05 16.05
C ARG A 102 -23.41 7.79 14.97
N PRO A 103 -23.04 7.13 13.89
CA PRO A 103 -22.26 7.71 12.81
C PRO A 103 -22.88 8.98 12.24
N ALA A 104 -22.07 10.02 12.05
CA ALA A 104 -22.51 11.26 11.43
C ALA A 104 -22.75 11.05 9.94
N ARG A 105 -23.86 11.57 9.41
CA ARG A 105 -24.25 11.39 7.99
C ARG A 105 -23.13 11.73 7.01
N ARG A 106 -22.37 12.81 7.27
CA ARG A 106 -21.22 13.21 6.42
C ARG A 106 -20.11 12.17 6.40
N ASP A 107 -19.82 11.51 7.54
CA ASP A 107 -18.77 10.50 7.63
C ASP A 107 -19.24 9.20 6.98
N VAL A 108 -20.54 8.88 7.10
CA VAL A 108 -21.18 7.75 6.39
C VAL A 108 -21.05 7.95 4.88
N ALA A 109 -21.47 9.10 4.35
CA ALA A 109 -21.40 9.38 2.92
C ALA A 109 -19.97 9.35 2.38
N ALA A 110 -18.99 9.86 3.15
CA ALA A 110 -17.58 9.84 2.75
C ALA A 110 -16.98 8.41 2.76
N VAL A 111 -17.42 7.54 3.67
CA VAL A 111 -17.02 6.13 3.68
C VAL A 111 -17.71 5.36 2.55
N GLU A 112 -19.00 5.65 2.29
CA GLU A 112 -19.76 5.03 1.21
C GLU A 112 -19.15 5.34 -0.17
N ASP A 113 -18.71 6.59 -0.39
CA ASP A 113 -17.98 6.99 -1.61
C ASP A 113 -16.75 6.11 -1.84
N VAL A 114 -15.85 6.00 -0.87
CA VAL A 114 -14.63 5.18 -1.05
C VAL A 114 -14.94 3.69 -1.17
N LEU A 115 -16.01 3.19 -0.54
CA LEU A 115 -16.46 1.82 -0.71
C LEU A 115 -17.01 1.58 -2.13
N GLY A 116 -17.72 2.55 -2.70
CA GLY A 116 -18.16 2.52 -4.10
C GLY A 116 -17.00 2.37 -5.08
N ARG A 117 -15.90 3.09 -4.83
CA ARG A 117 -14.69 3.06 -5.65
C ARG A 117 -13.98 1.70 -5.65
N VAL A 118 -14.14 0.90 -4.58
CA VAL A 118 -13.61 -0.47 -4.48
C VAL A 118 -14.69 -1.55 -4.70
N GLY A 119 -15.89 -1.17 -5.12
CA GLY A 119 -17.00 -2.09 -5.43
C GLY A 119 -17.58 -2.79 -4.20
N LEU A 120 -17.75 -2.07 -3.08
CA LEU A 120 -18.28 -2.57 -1.81
C LEU A 120 -19.33 -1.64 -1.17
N ALA A 121 -19.99 -0.78 -1.95
CA ALA A 121 -20.96 0.18 -1.41
C ALA A 121 -22.12 -0.51 -0.63
N ASP A 122 -22.55 -1.68 -1.11
CA ASP A 122 -23.61 -2.51 -0.52
C ASP A 122 -23.19 -3.18 0.82
N GLN A 123 -21.90 -3.18 1.15
CA GLN A 123 -21.34 -3.84 2.33
C GLN A 123 -21.12 -2.91 3.53
N LEU A 124 -21.54 -1.65 3.45
CA LEU A 124 -21.24 -0.59 4.43
C LEU A 124 -21.47 -1.03 5.88
N TRP A 125 -22.57 -1.69 6.15
CA TRP A 125 -22.96 -2.12 7.51
C TRP A 125 -22.68 -3.60 7.80
N ALA A 126 -22.18 -4.35 6.82
CA ALA A 126 -21.79 -5.75 7.02
C ALA A 126 -20.66 -5.84 8.06
N LYS A 127 -20.64 -6.90 8.87
CA LYS A 127 -19.50 -7.17 9.77
C LYS A 127 -18.27 -7.55 8.94
N ALA A 128 -17.13 -6.92 9.22
CA ALA A 128 -15.91 -7.19 8.47
C ALA A 128 -15.48 -8.67 8.52
N GLY A 129 -15.79 -9.37 9.61
CA GLY A 129 -15.52 -10.80 9.74
C GLY A 129 -16.40 -11.71 8.88
N ALA A 130 -17.51 -11.23 8.33
CA ALA A 130 -18.40 -12.00 7.43
C ALA A 130 -17.99 -11.90 5.95
N LEU A 131 -17.02 -11.03 5.62
CA LEU A 131 -16.57 -10.81 4.26
C LEU A 131 -15.58 -11.89 3.80
N SER A 132 -15.56 -12.17 2.49
CA SER A 132 -14.51 -12.98 1.86
C SER A 132 -13.14 -12.31 1.96
N GLY A 133 -12.05 -13.07 1.80
CA GLY A 133 -10.68 -12.53 1.85
C GLY A 133 -10.44 -11.37 0.90
N GLY A 134 -10.90 -11.49 -0.36
CA GLY A 134 -10.80 -10.40 -1.34
C GLY A 134 -11.65 -9.17 -0.98
N GLN A 135 -12.83 -9.37 -0.36
CA GLN A 135 -13.62 -8.25 0.16
C GLN A 135 -12.91 -7.57 1.34
N GLN A 136 -12.35 -8.33 2.28
CA GLN A 136 -11.58 -7.80 3.40
C GLN A 136 -10.37 -6.99 2.92
N GLN A 137 -9.67 -7.47 1.90
CA GLN A 137 -8.56 -6.74 1.29
C GLN A 137 -9.03 -5.41 0.68
N ARG A 138 -10.16 -5.42 -0.07
CA ARG A 138 -10.74 -4.18 -0.61
C ARG A 138 -11.20 -3.21 0.49
N VAL A 139 -11.67 -3.68 1.65
CA VAL A 139 -11.95 -2.82 2.81
C VAL A 139 -10.67 -2.19 3.36
N SER A 140 -9.55 -2.93 3.42
CA SER A 140 -8.25 -2.38 3.82
C SER A 140 -7.77 -1.29 2.86
N VAL A 141 -7.95 -1.49 1.55
CA VAL A 141 -7.69 -0.47 0.52
C VAL A 141 -8.62 0.73 0.71
N ALA A 142 -9.92 0.54 0.92
CA ALA A 142 -10.87 1.63 1.17
C ALA A 142 -10.47 2.45 2.40
N ARG A 143 -9.96 1.81 3.46
CA ARG A 143 -9.42 2.50 4.64
C ARG A 143 -8.25 3.41 4.29
N ALA A 144 -7.33 2.97 3.43
CA ALA A 144 -6.22 3.78 2.96
C ALA A 144 -6.67 4.94 2.06
N LEU A 145 -7.63 4.69 1.15
CA LEU A 145 -8.28 5.74 0.36
C LEU A 145 -8.96 6.78 1.24
N TYR A 146 -9.70 6.34 2.24
CA TYR A 146 -10.36 7.24 3.21
C TYR A 146 -9.34 8.04 4.03
N ASN A 147 -8.19 7.44 4.36
CA ASN A 147 -7.09 8.14 5.03
C ASN A 147 -6.63 9.35 4.19
N GLY A 148 -6.44 9.21 2.88
CA GLY A 148 -6.19 10.30 1.93
C GLY A 148 -4.87 11.04 2.17
N ARG A 149 -3.83 10.38 2.67
CA ARG A 149 -2.46 10.92 2.74
C ARG A 149 -1.80 10.89 1.35
N PRO A 150 -0.85 11.78 1.04
CA PRO A 150 -0.30 11.91 -0.31
C PRO A 150 0.50 10.69 -0.78
N ILE A 151 1.13 9.97 0.14
CA ILE A 151 1.92 8.77 -0.15
C ILE A 151 1.13 7.54 0.27
N LEU A 152 0.98 6.56 -0.60
CA LEU A 152 0.44 5.25 -0.25
C LEU A 152 1.55 4.21 -0.27
N VAL A 153 1.62 3.42 0.79
CA VAL A 153 2.48 2.24 0.87
C VAL A 153 1.60 1.00 1.04
N GLY A 154 1.74 0.03 0.14
CA GLY A 154 0.93 -1.18 0.13
C GLY A 154 1.78 -2.44 0.17
N ASP A 155 1.52 -3.30 1.17
CA ASP A 155 2.11 -4.62 1.25
C ASP A 155 1.12 -5.64 0.67
N GLU A 156 1.33 -6.00 -0.59
CA GLU A 156 0.48 -6.91 -1.37
C GLU A 156 -1.01 -6.49 -1.43
N PRO A 157 -1.32 -5.24 -1.78
CA PRO A 157 -2.67 -4.68 -1.64
C PRO A 157 -3.73 -5.36 -2.51
N VAL A 158 -3.34 -6.23 -3.44
CA VAL A 158 -4.23 -6.90 -4.41
C VAL A 158 -4.02 -8.42 -4.48
N SER A 159 -3.28 -9.03 -3.55
CA SER A 159 -2.90 -10.46 -3.60
C SER A 159 -4.08 -11.44 -3.53
N ALA A 160 -5.20 -11.07 -2.87
CA ALA A 160 -6.41 -11.89 -2.78
C ALA A 160 -7.45 -11.60 -3.89
N LEU A 161 -7.07 -10.84 -4.92
CA LEU A 161 -7.93 -10.44 -6.03
C LEU A 161 -7.47 -11.11 -7.33
N ASP A 162 -8.40 -11.36 -8.25
CA ASP A 162 -8.03 -11.70 -9.61
C ASP A 162 -7.31 -10.52 -10.30
N ARG A 163 -6.61 -10.80 -11.39
CA ARG A 163 -5.79 -9.80 -12.09
C ARG A 163 -6.61 -8.60 -12.57
N GLN A 164 -7.84 -8.81 -13.04
CA GLN A 164 -8.68 -7.72 -13.53
C GLN A 164 -9.12 -6.80 -12.38
N GLN A 165 -9.57 -7.37 -11.27
CA GLN A 165 -9.92 -6.60 -10.08
C GLN A 165 -8.67 -5.92 -9.48
N GLY A 166 -7.56 -6.63 -9.40
CA GLY A 166 -6.27 -6.09 -8.95
C GLY A 166 -5.86 -4.85 -9.75
N GLY A 167 -5.92 -4.93 -11.08
CA GLY A 167 -5.61 -3.79 -11.96
C GLY A 167 -6.53 -2.59 -11.73
N ARG A 168 -7.84 -2.82 -11.53
CA ARG A 168 -8.80 -1.73 -11.22
C ARG A 168 -8.46 -1.04 -9.88
N ILE A 169 -8.12 -1.82 -8.86
CA ILE A 169 -7.74 -1.30 -7.54
C ILE A 169 -6.41 -0.51 -7.64
N LEU A 170 -5.41 -1.02 -8.34
CA LEU A 170 -4.13 -0.30 -8.54
C LEU A 170 -4.33 1.02 -9.29
N ALA A 171 -5.17 1.03 -10.33
CA ALA A 171 -5.52 2.25 -11.05
C ALA A 171 -6.25 3.25 -10.14
N GLU A 172 -7.10 2.77 -9.23
CA GLU A 172 -7.80 3.62 -8.26
C GLU A 172 -6.85 4.22 -7.23
N LEU A 173 -5.91 3.44 -6.71
CA LEU A 173 -4.86 3.92 -5.82
C LEU A 173 -4.00 4.99 -6.49
N ALA A 174 -3.65 4.78 -7.78
CA ALA A 174 -2.84 5.71 -8.57
C ALA A 174 -3.55 7.03 -8.86
N ARG A 175 -4.89 7.03 -8.94
CA ARG A 175 -5.68 8.28 -9.09
C ARG A 175 -5.80 9.05 -7.78
N SER A 176 -5.71 8.37 -6.65
CA SER A 176 -6.06 8.90 -5.33
C SER A 176 -4.87 9.37 -4.50
N HIS A 177 -3.68 8.92 -4.85
CA HIS A 177 -2.46 9.24 -4.12
C HIS A 177 -1.40 9.76 -5.12
N GLU A 178 -0.62 10.71 -4.66
CA GLU A 178 0.42 11.33 -5.47
C GLU A 178 1.59 10.36 -5.71
N THR A 179 1.98 9.61 -4.68
CA THR A 179 3.13 8.69 -4.72
C THR A 179 2.70 7.32 -4.23
N LEU A 180 3.13 6.26 -4.94
CA LEU A 180 2.82 4.87 -4.58
C LEU A 180 4.09 4.07 -4.36
N ILE A 181 4.12 3.25 -3.31
CA ILE A 181 5.15 2.24 -3.06
C ILE A 181 4.43 0.93 -2.75
N LEU A 182 4.50 -0.05 -3.66
CA LEU A 182 3.66 -1.24 -3.62
C LEU A 182 4.50 -2.50 -3.69
N ALA A 183 4.45 -3.36 -2.66
CA ALA A 183 4.94 -4.72 -2.82
C ALA A 183 3.95 -5.49 -3.70
N LEU A 184 4.42 -6.01 -4.82
CA LEU A 184 3.61 -6.77 -5.79
C LEU A 184 4.31 -8.08 -6.13
N HIS A 185 3.51 -9.15 -6.32
CA HIS A 185 4.00 -10.46 -6.78
C HIS A 185 3.71 -10.70 -8.27
N ASP A 186 2.66 -10.07 -8.81
CA ASP A 186 2.31 -10.20 -10.23
C ASP A 186 3.17 -9.24 -11.07
N VAL A 187 4.09 -9.81 -11.85
CA VAL A 187 4.99 -9.06 -12.75
C VAL A 187 4.21 -8.21 -13.75
N ALA A 188 3.12 -8.76 -14.31
CA ALA A 188 2.33 -8.03 -15.31
C ALA A 188 1.63 -6.82 -14.68
N LEU A 189 1.10 -6.94 -13.46
CA LEU A 189 0.52 -5.81 -12.73
C LEU A 189 1.59 -4.78 -12.35
N ALA A 190 2.78 -5.21 -11.92
CA ALA A 190 3.88 -4.30 -11.60
C ALA A 190 4.29 -3.48 -12.84
N LEU A 191 4.57 -4.14 -13.96
CA LEU A 191 4.96 -3.47 -15.21
C LEU A 191 3.87 -2.54 -15.76
N ALA A 192 2.59 -2.90 -15.62
CA ALA A 192 1.47 -2.12 -16.16
C ALA A 192 1.08 -0.91 -15.29
N HIS A 193 1.37 -0.93 -13.99
CA HIS A 193 0.84 0.04 -13.04
C HIS A 193 1.90 0.85 -12.29
N THR A 194 3.20 0.59 -12.51
CA THR A 194 4.29 1.32 -11.84
C THR A 194 5.31 1.86 -12.84
N ASP A 195 6.02 2.92 -12.44
CA ASP A 195 7.01 3.60 -13.27
C ASP A 195 8.41 3.02 -13.08
N ARG A 196 8.66 2.36 -11.92
CA ARG A 196 9.95 1.82 -11.50
C ARG A 196 9.77 0.54 -10.70
N ILE A 197 10.67 -0.40 -10.91
CA ILE A 197 10.72 -1.68 -10.22
C ILE A 197 12.03 -1.77 -9.43
N VAL A 198 11.91 -2.06 -8.15
CA VAL A 198 13.02 -2.37 -7.24
C VAL A 198 12.86 -3.81 -6.77
N VAL A 199 13.88 -4.64 -6.98
CA VAL A 199 13.88 -6.03 -6.52
C VAL A 199 14.77 -6.16 -5.30
N LEU A 200 14.19 -6.79 -4.27
CA LEU A 200 14.89 -7.17 -3.04
C LEU A 200 15.22 -8.66 -3.06
N GLU A 201 16.46 -8.97 -2.69
CA GLU A 201 16.94 -10.34 -2.45
C GLU A 201 17.85 -10.36 -1.23
N ALA A 202 17.61 -11.28 -0.31
CA ALA A 202 18.40 -11.43 0.92
C ALA A 202 18.64 -10.09 1.66
N GLY A 203 17.64 -9.23 1.71
CA GLY A 203 17.70 -7.95 2.42
C GLY A 203 18.50 -6.84 1.72
N ARG A 204 18.79 -6.97 0.44
CA ARG A 204 19.51 -5.98 -0.38
C ARG A 204 18.74 -5.66 -1.65
N ILE A 205 18.94 -4.47 -2.19
CA ILE A 205 18.45 -4.12 -3.54
C ILE A 205 19.39 -4.75 -4.56
N VAL A 206 18.86 -5.61 -5.42
CA VAL A 206 19.63 -6.29 -6.50
C VAL A 206 19.26 -5.79 -7.88
N LEU A 207 18.12 -5.14 -8.04
CA LEU A 207 17.72 -4.48 -9.27
C LEU A 207 16.95 -3.20 -8.92
N ASP A 208 17.22 -2.15 -9.66
CA ASP A 208 16.52 -0.87 -9.60
C ASP A 208 16.46 -0.32 -11.03
N ALA A 209 15.27 -0.37 -11.65
CA ALA A 209 15.12 -0.03 -13.05
C ALA A 209 13.74 0.57 -13.38
N PRO A 210 13.64 1.43 -14.40
CA PRO A 210 12.35 1.85 -14.94
C PRO A 210 11.52 0.65 -15.39
N SER A 211 10.19 0.67 -15.17
CA SER A 211 9.27 -0.37 -15.67
C SER A 211 9.19 -0.38 -17.19
N ALA A 212 9.30 0.81 -17.82
CA ALA A 212 9.26 0.95 -19.26
C ALA A 212 10.46 0.26 -19.92
N GLY A 213 10.17 -0.71 -20.81
CA GLY A 213 11.20 -1.47 -21.52
C GLY A 213 11.88 -2.56 -20.72
N LEU A 214 11.44 -2.81 -19.47
CA LEU A 214 11.95 -3.93 -18.67
C LEU A 214 11.33 -5.25 -19.16
N ASP A 215 12.18 -6.15 -19.64
CA ASP A 215 11.76 -7.49 -20.07
C ASP A 215 11.26 -8.30 -18.85
N PRO A 216 10.03 -8.83 -18.87
CA PRO A 216 9.53 -9.72 -17.82
C PRO A 216 10.47 -10.91 -17.51
N ALA A 217 11.18 -11.44 -18.53
CA ALA A 217 12.14 -12.52 -18.37
C ALA A 217 13.29 -12.16 -17.42
N ARG A 218 13.66 -10.89 -17.31
CA ARG A 218 14.68 -10.42 -16.35
C ARG A 218 14.20 -10.49 -14.89
N LEU A 219 12.89 -10.52 -14.69
CA LEU A 219 12.28 -10.61 -13.35
C LEU A 219 12.03 -12.07 -12.93
N SER A 220 11.88 -13.00 -13.89
CA SER A 220 11.60 -14.43 -13.61
C SER A 220 12.52 -15.06 -12.56
N PRO A 221 13.86 -14.87 -12.56
CA PRO A 221 14.75 -15.48 -11.58
C PRO A 221 14.43 -15.11 -10.12
N PHE A 222 13.77 -13.98 -9.91
CA PHE A 222 13.41 -13.50 -8.58
C PHE A 222 12.06 -14.03 -8.07
N TYR A 223 11.34 -14.84 -8.87
CA TYR A 223 10.01 -15.40 -8.53
C TYR A 223 9.92 -16.89 -8.71
N GLU A 224 10.62 -17.47 -9.72
CA GLU A 224 10.63 -18.91 -9.94
C GLU A 224 11.37 -19.60 -8.79
N ALA A 225 10.75 -20.64 -8.24
CA ALA A 225 11.43 -21.53 -7.29
C ALA A 225 12.49 -22.32 -8.07
N ALA A 226 13.71 -22.35 -7.55
CA ALA A 226 14.71 -23.30 -8.01
C ALA A 226 14.29 -24.72 -7.61
#